data_a6a09a0cd00f074721595ba4aefe7d86
#
_entry.id   a6a09a0cd00f074721595ba4aefe7d86
#
_cell.length_a   1.000
_cell.length_b   1.000
_cell.length_c   1.000
_cell.angle_alpha   90.00
_cell.angle_beta   90.00
_cell.angle_gamma   90.00
#
_symmetry.space_group_name_H-M   'P 1'
#
loop_
_entity.id
_entity.type
_entity.pdbx_description
1 polymer ?
#
loop_
_entity_poly.entity_id
_entity_poly.type
_entity_poly.pdbx_seq_one_letter_code
_entity_poly.pdbx_strand_id
1 'polypeptide(L)'
;MQALWMVLAAFLFASMGVCVKTASAFFNTAELVCYRGLVSMALLWTLARAQGVPLATRYPGMHAWRSLLGVASLGAWFYAVAYLPLATAMTLNYMSSVWIAAFLVGGTLLAWRPSARTPRPPLQVPLVFTVLAGFGGVVLMLRPSIAPEQMFAGLVGLASGLTAAFAYMQVVALSRLGEPETRTVFYFALGAALGGGAGMAMAGTSPWPGWNALWLLPLGLFAALGQLCLTRAYASARTQRGTLVVANLQYSGIVFASLYGMLLFSEHIPPICWAGMALIVASGMAATILRTQAAPGTPPVKED
;
A
#
# COMPACT_ATOMS: atom_id res chain seq x y z
N MET A 1 9.59 15.68 -11.50
CA MET A 1 8.12 15.62 -11.40
C MET A 1 7.63 14.34 -10.73
N GLN A 2 8.13 13.15 -11.08
CA GLN A 2 7.73 11.87 -10.47
C GLN A 2 7.89 11.82 -8.94
N ALA A 3 8.98 12.40 -8.40
CA ALA A 3 9.23 12.47 -6.96
C ALA A 3 8.16 13.29 -6.22
N LEU A 4 7.76 14.42 -6.81
CA LEU A 4 6.72 15.29 -6.24
C LEU A 4 5.37 14.59 -6.16
N TRP A 5 4.98 13.84 -7.20
CA TRP A 5 3.75 13.05 -7.20
C TRP A 5 3.75 11.99 -6.09
N MET A 6 4.90 11.35 -5.83
CA MET A 6 4.98 10.34 -4.77
C MET A 6 4.92 10.96 -3.36
N VAL A 7 5.63 12.08 -3.12
CA VAL A 7 5.54 12.79 -1.83
C VAL A 7 4.11 13.29 -1.58
N LEU A 8 3.45 13.82 -2.61
CA LEU A 8 2.05 14.23 -2.53
C LEU A 8 1.13 13.04 -2.24
N ALA A 9 1.34 11.90 -2.91
CA ALA A 9 0.61 10.67 -2.62
C ALA A 9 0.78 10.23 -1.16
N ALA A 10 2.01 10.25 -0.65
CA ALA A 10 2.34 9.88 0.72
C ALA A 10 1.66 10.83 1.74
N PHE A 11 1.66 12.12 1.48
CA PHE A 11 0.93 13.11 2.28
C PHE A 11 -0.58 12.87 2.27
N LEU A 12 -1.17 12.64 1.09
CA LEU A 12 -2.60 12.36 0.95
C LEU A 12 -3.02 11.05 1.65
N PHE A 13 -2.19 10.01 1.59
CA PHE A 13 -2.46 8.77 2.32
C PHE A 13 -2.32 8.93 3.84
N ALA A 14 -1.37 9.72 4.31
CA ALA A 14 -1.28 10.04 5.74
C ALA A 14 -2.52 10.84 6.20
N SER A 15 -2.96 11.83 5.41
CA SER A 15 -4.19 12.59 5.68
C SER A 15 -5.45 11.71 5.63
N MET A 16 -5.51 10.75 4.68
CA MET A 16 -6.55 9.72 4.66
C MET A 16 -6.53 8.89 5.94
N GLY A 17 -5.34 8.53 6.44
CA GLY A 17 -5.18 7.80 7.70
C GLY A 17 -5.74 8.56 8.90
N VAL A 18 -5.58 9.89 8.97
CA VAL A 18 -6.23 10.75 9.97
C VAL A 18 -7.75 10.61 9.89
N CYS A 19 -8.33 10.70 8.67
CA CYS A 19 -9.78 10.55 8.48
C CYS A 19 -10.25 9.16 8.92
N VAL A 20 -9.51 8.09 8.58
CA VAL A 20 -9.81 6.72 9.01
C VAL A 20 -9.83 6.64 10.53
N LYS A 21 -8.76 7.11 11.18
CA LYS A 21 -8.62 7.03 12.63
C LYS A 21 -9.72 7.78 13.37
N THR A 22 -10.08 8.98 12.88
CA THR A 22 -11.18 9.75 13.45
C THR A 22 -12.54 9.11 13.19
N ALA A 23 -12.80 8.65 11.97
CA ALA A 23 -14.08 8.06 11.59
C ALA A 23 -14.28 6.65 12.17
N SER A 24 -13.20 5.92 12.52
CA SER A 24 -13.31 4.59 13.16
C SER A 24 -13.94 4.60 14.55
N ALA A 25 -14.07 5.78 15.18
CA ALA A 25 -14.87 5.94 16.40
C ALA A 25 -16.38 5.80 16.17
N PHE A 26 -16.85 5.94 14.94
CA PHE A 26 -18.27 5.99 14.58
C PHE A 26 -18.66 4.90 13.59
N PHE A 27 -17.74 4.42 12.78
CA PHE A 27 -17.98 3.48 11.70
C PHE A 27 -17.08 2.26 11.84
N ASN A 28 -17.60 1.09 11.52
CA ASN A 28 -16.79 -0.11 11.45
C ASN A 28 -15.90 -0.11 10.18
N THR A 29 -14.91 -0.99 10.14
CA THR A 29 -13.95 -1.07 9.04
C THR A 29 -14.62 -1.29 7.67
N ALA A 30 -15.67 -2.12 7.61
CA ALA A 30 -16.37 -2.42 6.35
C ALA A 30 -17.07 -1.19 5.80
N GLU A 31 -17.71 -0.41 6.70
CA GLU A 31 -18.35 0.87 6.36
C GLU A 31 -17.34 1.87 5.80
N LEU A 32 -16.19 2.04 6.47
CA LEU A 32 -15.14 2.95 6.02
C LEU A 32 -14.61 2.57 4.64
N VAL A 33 -14.40 1.28 4.37
CA VAL A 33 -13.97 0.77 3.07
C VAL A 33 -15.04 1.03 2.00
N CYS A 34 -16.33 0.79 2.32
CA CYS A 34 -17.44 1.00 1.41
C CYS A 34 -17.59 2.49 1.05
N TYR A 35 -17.76 3.36 2.04
CA TYR A 35 -17.98 4.78 1.81
C TYR A 35 -16.79 5.46 1.13
N ARG A 36 -15.57 5.09 1.53
CA ARG A 36 -14.38 5.51 0.80
C ARG A 36 -14.44 5.13 -0.68
N GLY A 37 -14.86 3.88 -0.96
CA GLY A 37 -15.02 3.37 -2.32
C GLY A 37 -16.05 4.18 -3.11
N LEU A 38 -17.22 4.43 -2.53
CA LEU A 38 -18.30 5.18 -3.17
C LEU A 38 -17.89 6.63 -3.50
N VAL A 39 -17.30 7.34 -2.54
CA VAL A 39 -16.83 8.74 -2.76
C VAL A 39 -15.72 8.78 -3.81
N SER A 40 -14.73 7.88 -3.72
CA SER A 40 -13.67 7.79 -4.72
C SER A 40 -14.21 7.42 -6.11
N MET A 41 -15.17 6.50 -6.19
CA MET A 41 -15.79 6.08 -7.45
C MET A 41 -16.54 7.24 -8.12
N ALA A 42 -17.31 8.02 -7.36
CA ALA A 42 -18.02 9.19 -7.87
C ALA A 42 -17.04 10.24 -8.44
N LEU A 43 -15.97 10.54 -7.69
CA LEU A 43 -14.93 11.47 -8.14
C LEU A 43 -14.22 10.97 -9.41
N LEU A 44 -13.84 9.69 -9.44
CA LEU A 44 -13.11 9.11 -10.57
C LEU A 44 -13.99 8.95 -11.81
N TRP A 45 -15.29 8.73 -11.62
CA TRP A 45 -16.24 8.71 -12.72
C TRP A 45 -16.37 10.09 -13.38
N THR A 46 -16.51 11.16 -12.57
CA THR A 46 -16.55 12.53 -13.11
C THR A 46 -15.24 12.90 -13.80
N LEU A 47 -14.10 12.51 -13.22
CA LEU A 47 -12.79 12.74 -13.80
C LEU A 47 -12.59 11.98 -15.12
N ALA A 48 -13.00 10.71 -15.19
CA ALA A 48 -12.93 9.90 -16.42
C ALA A 48 -13.78 10.52 -17.55
N ARG A 49 -14.98 11.02 -17.20
CA ARG A 49 -15.83 11.75 -18.15
C ARG A 49 -15.17 13.02 -18.67
N ALA A 50 -14.59 13.82 -17.77
CA ALA A 50 -13.89 15.06 -18.13
C ALA A 50 -12.65 14.81 -19.01
N GLN A 51 -11.95 13.69 -18.79
CA GLN A 51 -10.78 13.30 -19.57
C GLN A 51 -11.09 12.52 -20.84
N GLY A 52 -12.36 12.17 -21.10
CA GLY A 52 -12.76 11.33 -22.23
C GLY A 52 -12.23 9.89 -22.14
N VAL A 53 -11.88 9.42 -20.93
CA VAL A 53 -11.34 8.06 -20.71
C VAL A 53 -12.50 7.07 -20.62
N PRO A 54 -12.60 6.09 -21.53
CA PRO A 54 -13.62 5.07 -21.44
C PRO A 54 -13.34 4.14 -20.25
N LEU A 55 -14.37 3.85 -19.45
CA LEU A 55 -14.25 2.95 -18.30
C LEU A 55 -14.24 1.47 -18.68
N ALA A 56 -14.70 1.12 -19.90
CA ALA A 56 -14.63 -0.24 -20.39
C ALA A 56 -13.17 -0.71 -20.51
N THR A 57 -12.88 -1.94 -20.03
CA THR A 57 -11.54 -2.53 -20.04
C THR A 57 -11.52 -3.83 -20.83
N ARG A 58 -10.36 -4.16 -21.40
CA ARG A 58 -10.09 -5.47 -22.02
C ARG A 58 -9.59 -6.51 -21.00
N TYR A 59 -9.28 -6.09 -19.77
CA TYR A 59 -8.65 -6.93 -18.74
C TYR A 59 -9.47 -6.99 -17.44
N PRO A 60 -10.78 -7.33 -17.47
CA PRO A 60 -11.64 -7.28 -16.30
C PRO A 60 -11.14 -8.20 -15.16
N GLY A 61 -10.62 -9.39 -15.49
CA GLY A 61 -10.09 -10.34 -14.52
C GLY A 61 -8.88 -9.79 -13.76
N MET A 62 -7.98 -9.04 -14.42
CA MET A 62 -6.85 -8.42 -13.75
C MET A 62 -7.29 -7.29 -12.81
N HIS A 63 -8.28 -6.49 -13.20
CA HIS A 63 -8.86 -5.47 -12.32
C HIS A 63 -9.57 -6.10 -11.12
N ALA A 64 -10.33 -7.19 -11.33
CA ALA A 64 -10.99 -7.92 -10.25
C ALA A 64 -9.98 -8.49 -9.25
N TRP A 65 -8.92 -9.15 -9.73
CA TRP A 65 -7.85 -9.69 -8.88
C TRP A 65 -7.10 -8.59 -8.11
N ARG A 66 -6.73 -7.51 -8.80
CA ARG A 66 -6.12 -6.33 -8.17
C ARG A 66 -7.04 -5.73 -7.10
N SER A 67 -8.34 -5.63 -7.38
CA SER A 67 -9.32 -5.10 -6.44
C SER A 67 -9.48 -6.00 -5.23
N LEU A 68 -9.57 -7.31 -5.41
CA LEU A 68 -9.67 -8.27 -4.31
C LEU A 68 -8.50 -8.14 -3.33
N LEU A 69 -7.27 -8.20 -3.86
CA LEU A 69 -6.07 -8.08 -3.04
C LEU A 69 -5.94 -6.69 -2.41
N GLY A 70 -6.25 -5.64 -3.18
CA GLY A 70 -6.16 -4.27 -2.71
C GLY A 70 -7.21 -3.93 -1.66
N VAL A 71 -8.43 -4.46 -1.77
CA VAL A 71 -9.49 -4.27 -0.77
C VAL A 71 -9.18 -5.05 0.51
N ALA A 72 -8.67 -6.27 0.40
CA ALA A 72 -8.20 -7.02 1.56
C ALA A 72 -7.07 -6.27 2.30
N SER A 73 -6.08 -5.74 1.56
CA SER A 73 -5.02 -4.90 2.11
C SER A 73 -5.57 -3.65 2.79
N LEU A 74 -6.50 -2.97 2.12
CA LEU A 74 -7.10 -1.74 2.61
C LEU A 74 -7.89 -1.96 3.89
N GLY A 75 -8.75 -2.98 3.94
CA GLY A 75 -9.52 -3.33 5.13
C GLY A 75 -8.61 -3.69 6.30
N ALA A 76 -7.60 -4.52 6.08
CA ALA A 76 -6.61 -4.86 7.08
C ALA A 76 -5.83 -3.61 7.58
N TRP A 77 -5.48 -2.69 6.69
CA TRP A 77 -4.81 -1.46 7.07
C TRP A 77 -5.74 -0.51 7.84
N PHE A 78 -7.00 -0.36 7.45
CA PHE A 78 -7.99 0.45 8.17
C PHE A 78 -8.23 -0.09 9.58
N TYR A 79 -8.33 -1.41 9.71
CA TYR A 79 -8.40 -2.05 11.01
C TYR A 79 -7.15 -1.73 11.87
N ALA A 80 -5.95 -1.87 11.30
CA ALA A 80 -4.72 -1.55 12.02
C ALA A 80 -4.66 -0.07 12.45
N VAL A 81 -5.10 0.88 11.61
CA VAL A 81 -5.14 2.32 11.94
C VAL A 81 -6.11 2.62 13.08
N ALA A 82 -7.21 1.88 13.20
CA ALA A 82 -8.17 2.08 14.27
C ALA A 82 -7.59 1.74 15.67
N TYR A 83 -6.70 0.74 15.75
CA TYR A 83 -6.19 0.21 17.02
C TYR A 83 -4.73 0.54 17.32
N LEU A 84 -3.94 0.96 16.32
CA LEU A 84 -2.50 1.26 16.46
C LEU A 84 -2.23 2.77 16.28
N PRO A 85 -1.07 3.24 16.74
CA PRO A 85 -0.55 4.54 16.32
C PRO A 85 -0.46 4.63 14.79
N LEU A 86 -0.82 5.79 14.24
CA LEU A 86 -0.95 5.99 12.80
C LEU A 86 0.36 5.67 12.05
N ALA A 87 1.50 6.12 12.60
CA ALA A 87 2.81 5.82 12.03
C ALA A 87 3.13 4.32 12.03
N THR A 88 2.76 3.60 13.10
CA THR A 88 2.95 2.14 13.20
C THR A 88 2.13 1.42 12.13
N ALA A 89 0.85 1.72 12.01
CA ALA A 89 -0.03 1.11 11.02
C ALA A 89 0.46 1.36 9.57
N MET A 90 0.92 2.59 9.27
CA MET A 90 1.49 2.91 7.96
C MET A 90 2.79 2.17 7.69
N THR A 91 3.68 2.09 8.69
CA THR A 91 4.96 1.39 8.53
C THR A 91 4.75 -0.10 8.24
N LEU A 92 3.82 -0.75 8.95
CA LEU A 92 3.48 -2.17 8.72
C LEU A 92 2.93 -2.40 7.31
N ASN A 93 2.09 -1.50 6.81
CA ASN A 93 1.60 -1.58 5.43
C ASN A 93 2.74 -1.39 4.41
N TYR A 94 3.70 -0.50 4.67
CA TYR A 94 4.87 -0.28 3.81
C TYR A 94 5.90 -1.42 3.85
N MET A 95 5.71 -2.43 4.70
CA MET A 95 6.42 -3.70 4.59
C MET A 95 6.22 -4.39 3.22
N SER A 96 5.27 -3.91 2.41
CA SER A 96 5.06 -4.41 1.05
C SER A 96 6.34 -4.49 0.21
N SER A 97 7.26 -3.52 0.32
CA SER A 97 8.55 -3.55 -0.37
C SER A 97 9.45 -4.70 0.08
N VAL A 98 9.44 -5.01 1.39
CA VAL A 98 10.20 -6.13 1.98
C VAL A 98 9.57 -7.47 1.57
N TRP A 99 8.23 -7.56 1.54
CA TRP A 99 7.51 -8.73 1.06
C TRP A 99 7.82 -9.03 -0.41
N ILE A 100 7.84 -8.01 -1.29
CA ILE A 100 8.23 -8.20 -2.69
C ILE A 100 9.66 -8.75 -2.79
N ALA A 101 10.59 -8.27 -1.96
CA ALA A 101 11.95 -8.81 -1.90
C ALA A 101 11.97 -10.27 -1.42
N ALA A 102 11.18 -10.60 -0.38
CA ALA A 102 11.03 -11.97 0.13
C ALA A 102 10.48 -12.93 -0.94
N PHE A 103 9.50 -12.50 -1.75
CA PHE A 103 8.96 -13.30 -2.85
C PHE A 103 9.98 -13.55 -3.95
N LEU A 104 10.84 -12.57 -4.26
CA LEU A 104 11.91 -12.78 -5.23
C LEU A 104 12.92 -13.83 -4.76
N VAL A 105 13.34 -13.75 -3.51
CA VAL A 105 14.25 -14.74 -2.92
C VAL A 105 13.57 -16.12 -2.83
N GLY A 106 12.38 -16.17 -2.25
CA GLY A 106 11.62 -17.43 -2.08
C GLY A 106 11.20 -18.04 -3.41
N GLY A 107 10.74 -17.24 -4.36
CA GLY A 107 10.33 -17.69 -5.67
C GLY A 107 11.46 -18.31 -6.48
N THR A 108 12.66 -17.72 -6.43
CA THR A 108 13.85 -18.32 -7.09
C THR A 108 14.26 -19.64 -6.47
N LEU A 109 14.13 -19.78 -5.14
CA LEU A 109 14.44 -21.03 -4.44
C LEU A 109 13.37 -22.12 -4.69
N LEU A 110 12.09 -21.77 -4.67
CA LEU A 110 10.97 -22.68 -4.88
C LEU A 110 10.84 -23.15 -6.34
N ALA A 111 11.15 -22.27 -7.29
CA ALA A 111 11.13 -22.62 -8.72
C ALA A 111 12.35 -23.43 -9.15
N TRP A 112 13.40 -23.48 -8.33
CA TRP A 112 14.58 -24.27 -8.64
C TRP A 112 14.31 -25.76 -8.46
N ARG A 113 14.49 -26.51 -9.55
CA ARG A 113 14.45 -27.98 -9.54
C ARG A 113 15.86 -28.51 -9.65
N PRO A 114 16.34 -29.34 -8.70
CA PRO A 114 17.66 -29.96 -8.78
C PRO A 114 17.77 -30.75 -10.07
N SER A 115 18.69 -30.35 -10.95
CA SER A 115 19.06 -31.12 -12.15
C SER A 115 20.56 -30.96 -12.37
N ALA A 116 21.19 -32.00 -12.90
CA ALA A 116 22.62 -31.98 -13.22
C ALA A 116 22.99 -30.86 -14.24
N ARG A 117 22.00 -30.31 -14.95
CA ARG A 117 22.17 -29.24 -15.96
C ARG A 117 21.78 -27.84 -15.48
N THR A 118 21.12 -27.71 -14.31
CA THR A 118 20.72 -26.41 -13.77
C THR A 118 21.45 -26.14 -12.46
N PRO A 119 22.52 -25.32 -12.49
CA PRO A 119 23.21 -24.94 -11.26
C PRO A 119 22.24 -24.19 -10.33
N ARG A 120 22.45 -24.35 -9.03
CA ARG A 120 21.65 -23.66 -8.01
C ARG A 120 21.74 -22.14 -8.26
N PRO A 121 20.60 -21.43 -8.36
CA PRO A 121 20.64 -19.98 -8.52
C PRO A 121 21.42 -19.37 -7.36
N PRO A 122 22.31 -18.42 -7.60
CA PRO A 122 23.08 -17.80 -6.54
C PRO A 122 22.13 -17.11 -5.57
N LEU A 123 22.23 -17.49 -4.30
CA LEU A 123 21.46 -16.83 -3.24
C LEU A 123 21.94 -15.38 -3.16
N GLN A 124 21.01 -14.45 -3.35
CA GLN A 124 21.33 -13.03 -3.18
C GLN A 124 21.39 -12.72 -1.67
N VAL A 125 22.51 -13.09 -1.06
CA VAL A 125 22.76 -12.96 0.38
C VAL A 125 22.41 -11.54 0.89
N PRO A 126 22.79 -10.43 0.22
CA PRO A 126 22.39 -9.10 0.68
C PRO A 126 20.88 -8.90 0.73
N LEU A 127 20.13 -9.46 -0.23
CA LEU A 127 18.67 -9.35 -0.26
C LEU A 127 18.01 -10.16 0.88
N VAL A 128 18.57 -11.31 1.24
CA VAL A 128 18.12 -12.10 2.40
C VAL A 128 18.31 -11.28 3.70
N PHE A 129 19.46 -10.62 3.85
CA PHE A 129 19.70 -9.76 5.02
C PHE A 129 18.70 -8.59 5.11
N THR A 130 18.34 -7.96 3.99
CA THR A 130 17.33 -6.89 4.02
C THR A 130 15.97 -7.42 4.45
N VAL A 131 15.57 -8.60 4.00
CA VAL A 131 14.31 -9.24 4.42
C VAL A 131 14.34 -9.51 5.92
N LEU A 132 15.40 -10.14 6.43
CA LEU A 132 15.53 -10.44 7.87
C LEU A 132 15.56 -9.16 8.72
N ALA A 133 16.26 -8.12 8.27
CA ALA A 133 16.29 -6.82 8.96
C ALA A 133 14.90 -6.17 8.99
N GLY A 134 14.12 -6.24 7.90
CA GLY A 134 12.75 -5.75 7.86
C GLY A 134 11.84 -6.44 8.88
N PHE A 135 11.89 -7.78 8.95
CA PHE A 135 11.16 -8.52 9.97
C PHE A 135 11.67 -8.26 11.38
N GLY A 136 12.98 -8.06 11.58
CA GLY A 136 13.54 -7.60 12.85
C GLY A 136 12.95 -6.26 13.28
N GLY A 137 12.77 -5.32 12.36
CA GLY A 137 12.09 -4.05 12.62
C GLY A 137 10.63 -4.23 13.06
N VAL A 138 9.90 -5.17 12.45
CA VAL A 138 8.52 -5.52 12.88
C VAL A 138 8.53 -6.05 14.33
N VAL A 139 9.47 -6.94 14.67
CA VAL A 139 9.59 -7.47 16.04
C VAL A 139 9.86 -6.35 17.04
N LEU A 140 10.71 -5.38 16.69
CA LEU A 140 10.96 -4.21 17.54
C LEU A 140 9.72 -3.34 17.75
N MET A 141 8.89 -3.19 16.71
CA MET A 141 7.65 -2.39 16.77
C MET A 141 6.53 -3.09 17.53
N LEU A 142 6.41 -4.42 17.37
CA LEU A 142 5.35 -5.23 17.97
C LEU A 142 5.75 -5.88 19.28
N ARG A 143 6.70 -5.33 20.01
CA ARG A 143 7.21 -5.90 21.26
C ARG A 143 6.11 -6.17 22.30
N PRO A 144 6.32 -7.19 23.21
CA PRO A 144 5.29 -7.74 24.11
C PRO A 144 4.78 -6.83 25.24
N SER A 145 5.08 -5.53 25.22
CA SER A 145 4.46 -4.53 26.11
C SER A 145 3.12 -4.00 25.58
N ILE A 146 2.67 -4.51 24.44
CA ILE A 146 1.44 -4.11 23.74
C ILE A 146 0.30 -5.00 24.25
N ALA A 147 -0.86 -4.42 24.51
CA ALA A 147 -2.07 -5.16 24.86
C ALA A 147 -2.40 -6.23 23.79
N PRO A 148 -3.03 -7.36 24.15
CA PRO A 148 -3.33 -8.43 23.19
C PRO A 148 -4.08 -7.96 21.95
N GLU A 149 -4.98 -6.98 22.09
CA GLU A 149 -5.74 -6.38 20.99
C GLU A 149 -4.85 -5.62 20.01
N GLN A 150 -3.82 -4.93 20.50
CA GLN A 150 -2.84 -4.25 19.65
C GLN A 150 -1.92 -5.23 18.92
N MET A 151 -1.58 -6.37 19.55
CA MET A 151 -0.80 -7.42 18.89
C MET A 151 -1.56 -7.98 17.69
N PHE A 152 -2.86 -8.28 17.85
CA PHE A 152 -3.70 -8.73 16.73
C PHE A 152 -3.76 -7.68 15.61
N ALA A 153 -4.00 -6.40 15.96
CA ALA A 153 -3.99 -5.31 14.99
C ALA A 153 -2.63 -5.15 14.29
N GLY A 154 -1.53 -5.41 14.98
CA GLY A 154 -0.18 -5.44 14.41
C GLY A 154 -0.01 -6.54 13.36
N LEU A 155 -0.46 -7.76 13.65
CA LEU A 155 -0.43 -8.88 12.71
C LEU A 155 -1.31 -8.60 11.49
N VAL A 156 -2.51 -8.04 11.68
CA VAL A 156 -3.41 -7.61 10.60
C VAL A 156 -2.74 -6.52 9.76
N GLY A 157 -2.08 -5.54 10.39
CA GLY A 157 -1.31 -4.50 9.71
C GLY A 157 -0.16 -5.08 8.87
N LEU A 158 0.57 -6.07 9.39
CA LEU A 158 1.61 -6.78 8.65
C LEU A 158 1.04 -7.55 7.46
N ALA A 159 -0.09 -8.24 7.63
CA ALA A 159 -0.81 -8.91 6.55
C ALA A 159 -1.31 -7.92 5.48
N SER A 160 -1.66 -6.70 5.88
CA SER A 160 -2.00 -5.64 4.92
C SER A 160 -0.83 -5.31 3.99
N GLY A 161 0.39 -5.24 4.51
CA GLY A 161 1.61 -5.06 3.71
C GLY A 161 1.85 -6.20 2.73
N LEU A 162 1.59 -7.44 3.14
CA LEU A 162 1.69 -8.63 2.30
C LEU A 162 0.71 -8.55 1.11
N THR A 163 -0.56 -8.30 1.38
CA THR A 163 -1.58 -8.20 0.33
C THR A 163 -1.39 -6.96 -0.54
N ALA A 164 -0.88 -5.85 0.02
CA ALA A 164 -0.47 -4.67 -0.73
C ALA A 164 0.64 -4.99 -1.73
N ALA A 165 1.63 -5.82 -1.37
CA ALA A 165 2.71 -6.22 -2.27
C ALA A 165 2.15 -6.87 -3.55
N PHE A 166 1.22 -7.82 -3.42
CA PHE A 166 0.56 -8.43 -4.57
C PHE A 166 -0.29 -7.42 -5.37
N ALA A 167 -1.02 -6.53 -4.69
CA ALA A 167 -1.81 -5.50 -5.36
C ALA A 167 -0.94 -4.52 -6.18
N TYR A 168 0.23 -4.11 -5.66
CA TYR A 168 1.17 -3.26 -6.39
C TYR A 168 1.78 -3.96 -7.61
N MET A 169 2.07 -5.25 -7.53
CA MET A 169 2.52 -6.02 -8.69
C MET A 169 1.46 -5.99 -9.81
N GLN A 170 0.18 -6.07 -9.47
CA GLN A 170 -0.91 -5.97 -10.45
C GLN A 170 -1.06 -4.55 -11.04
N VAL A 171 -0.85 -3.50 -10.24
CA VAL A 171 -0.82 -2.11 -10.75
C VAL A 171 0.26 -1.94 -11.82
N VAL A 172 1.47 -2.45 -11.54
CA VAL A 172 2.58 -2.41 -12.51
C VAL A 172 2.24 -3.20 -13.79
N ALA A 173 1.62 -4.39 -13.64
CA ALA A 173 1.23 -5.21 -14.79
C ALA A 173 0.18 -4.51 -15.66
N LEU A 174 -0.87 -3.92 -15.05
CA LEU A 174 -1.90 -3.15 -15.77
C LEU A 174 -1.32 -1.92 -16.47
N SER A 175 -0.40 -1.20 -15.81
CA SER A 175 0.28 -0.04 -16.41
C SER A 175 1.10 -0.43 -17.65
N ARG A 176 1.78 -1.59 -17.62
CA ARG A 176 2.53 -2.12 -18.78
C ARG A 176 1.63 -2.50 -19.97
N LEU A 177 0.37 -2.85 -19.70
CA LEU A 177 -0.64 -3.14 -20.72
C LEU A 177 -1.30 -1.86 -21.28
N GLY A 178 -0.87 -0.67 -20.83
CA GLY A 178 -1.39 0.60 -21.27
C GLY A 178 -2.76 0.98 -20.68
N GLU A 179 -3.18 0.33 -19.60
CA GLU A 179 -4.42 0.71 -18.91
C GLU A 179 -4.30 2.12 -18.31
N PRO A 180 -5.25 3.04 -18.59
CA PRO A 180 -5.24 4.37 -18.02
C PRO A 180 -5.29 4.38 -16.50
N GLU A 181 -4.56 5.30 -15.88
CA GLU A 181 -4.48 5.44 -14.43
C GLU A 181 -5.86 5.62 -13.80
N THR A 182 -6.66 6.53 -14.36
CA THR A 182 -8.03 6.82 -13.89
C THR A 182 -8.92 5.57 -13.91
N ARG A 183 -8.81 4.75 -14.96
CA ARG A 183 -9.55 3.48 -15.07
C ARG A 183 -9.11 2.49 -14.00
N THR A 184 -7.80 2.29 -13.83
CA THR A 184 -7.24 1.36 -12.83
C THR A 184 -7.68 1.73 -11.41
N VAL A 185 -7.66 3.02 -11.08
CA VAL A 185 -8.08 3.50 -9.75
C VAL A 185 -9.61 3.43 -9.61
N PHE A 186 -10.38 3.67 -10.68
CA PHE A 186 -11.85 3.53 -10.67
C PHE A 186 -12.29 2.10 -10.33
N TYR A 187 -11.71 1.09 -10.98
CA TYR A 187 -12.04 -0.31 -10.68
C TYR A 187 -11.66 -0.70 -9.25
N PHE A 188 -10.59 -0.14 -8.72
CA PHE A 188 -10.25 -0.34 -7.31
C PHE A 188 -11.28 0.32 -6.37
N ALA A 189 -11.74 1.53 -6.67
CA ALA A 189 -12.78 2.20 -5.90
C ALA A 189 -14.10 1.42 -5.96
N LEU A 190 -14.47 0.90 -7.14
CA LEU A 190 -15.62 0.01 -7.31
C LEU A 190 -15.47 -1.27 -6.47
N GLY A 191 -14.30 -1.91 -6.54
CA GLY A 191 -14.02 -3.09 -5.72
C GLY A 191 -14.10 -2.81 -4.22
N ALA A 192 -13.62 -1.64 -3.77
CA ALA A 192 -13.74 -1.21 -2.37
C ALA A 192 -15.20 -0.98 -1.95
N ALA A 193 -16.01 -0.34 -2.81
CA ALA A 193 -17.43 -0.15 -2.55
C ALA A 193 -18.17 -1.48 -2.45
N LEU A 194 -17.94 -2.41 -3.38
CA LEU A 194 -18.55 -3.74 -3.39
C LEU A 194 -18.08 -4.61 -2.22
N GLY A 195 -16.76 -4.69 -1.98
CA GLY A 195 -16.18 -5.49 -0.90
C GLY A 195 -16.54 -4.94 0.48
N GLY A 196 -16.51 -3.62 0.66
CA GLY A 196 -16.97 -2.97 1.87
C GLY A 196 -18.48 -3.16 2.07
N GLY A 197 -19.30 -3.03 1.01
CA GLY A 197 -20.74 -3.28 1.05
C GLY A 197 -21.08 -4.73 1.42
N ALA A 198 -20.36 -5.71 0.88
CA ALA A 198 -20.49 -7.11 1.29
C ALA A 198 -20.11 -7.30 2.78
N GLY A 199 -19.03 -6.64 3.22
CA GLY A 199 -18.64 -6.66 4.63
C GLY A 199 -19.70 -6.04 5.56
N MET A 200 -20.34 -4.94 5.14
CA MET A 200 -21.47 -4.33 5.87
C MET A 200 -22.67 -5.27 5.96
N ALA A 201 -22.98 -5.99 4.89
CA ALA A 201 -24.06 -6.97 4.89
C ALA A 201 -23.81 -8.13 5.88
N MET A 202 -22.56 -8.47 6.12
CA MET A 202 -22.17 -9.54 7.05
C MET A 202 -21.99 -9.05 8.49
N ALA A 203 -21.36 -7.90 8.69
CA ALA A 203 -21.01 -7.36 10.02
C ALA A 203 -22.07 -6.41 10.58
N GLY A 204 -23.04 -6.01 9.77
CA GLY A 204 -24.02 -4.96 10.12
C GLY A 204 -23.44 -3.56 9.93
N THR A 205 -24.30 -2.58 10.22
CA THR A 205 -23.97 -1.15 10.10
C THR A 205 -24.05 -0.46 11.45
N SER A 206 -23.20 0.51 11.66
CA SER A 206 -23.23 1.37 12.84
C SER A 206 -24.40 2.36 12.78
N PRO A 207 -24.91 2.84 13.93
CA PRO A 207 -25.88 3.95 13.95
C PRO A 207 -25.30 5.17 13.25
N TRP A 208 -26.14 5.86 12.45
CA TRP A 208 -25.66 7.03 11.70
C TRP A 208 -25.22 8.18 12.63
N PRO A 209 -23.96 8.62 12.58
CA PRO A 209 -23.39 9.55 13.56
C PRO A 209 -23.67 11.04 13.28
N GLY A 210 -24.66 11.36 12.45
CA GLY A 210 -25.01 12.74 12.09
C GLY A 210 -23.85 13.49 11.39
N TRP A 211 -23.45 14.65 11.92
CA TRP A 211 -22.39 15.50 11.33
C TRP A 211 -21.02 14.82 11.26
N ASN A 212 -20.74 13.83 12.13
CA ASN A 212 -19.47 13.10 12.08
C ASN A 212 -19.31 12.25 10.81
N ALA A 213 -20.40 11.98 10.08
CA ALA A 213 -20.32 11.35 8.76
C ALA A 213 -19.61 12.20 7.70
N LEU A 214 -19.45 13.50 7.92
CA LEU A 214 -18.69 14.37 7.01
C LEU A 214 -17.22 13.95 6.84
N TRP A 215 -16.64 13.22 7.80
CA TRP A 215 -15.29 12.65 7.65
C TRP A 215 -15.15 11.66 6.49
N LEU A 216 -16.26 11.07 6.03
CA LEU A 216 -16.26 10.17 4.88
C LEU A 216 -15.92 10.88 3.56
N LEU A 217 -16.23 12.16 3.43
CA LEU A 217 -15.93 12.94 2.22
C LEU A 217 -14.41 13.13 2.03
N PRO A 218 -13.66 13.73 2.98
CA PRO A 218 -12.21 13.87 2.84
C PRO A 218 -11.52 12.49 2.81
N LEU A 219 -12.04 11.48 3.50
CA LEU A 219 -11.55 10.11 3.44
C LEU A 219 -11.52 9.59 1.99
N GLY A 220 -12.64 9.68 1.27
CA GLY A 220 -12.73 9.23 -0.11
C GLY A 220 -11.97 10.12 -1.10
N LEU A 221 -11.95 11.43 -0.87
CA LEU A 221 -11.22 12.40 -1.67
C LEU A 221 -9.70 12.15 -1.60
N PHE A 222 -9.14 12.08 -0.39
CA PHE A 222 -7.71 11.80 -0.20
C PHE A 222 -7.32 10.43 -0.73
N ALA A 223 -8.21 9.44 -0.61
CA ALA A 223 -8.02 8.13 -1.19
C ALA A 223 -7.89 8.17 -2.71
N ALA A 224 -8.80 8.83 -3.41
CA ALA A 224 -8.78 8.91 -4.87
C ALA A 224 -7.57 9.69 -5.37
N LEU A 225 -7.33 10.87 -4.80
CA LEU A 225 -6.21 11.73 -5.18
C LEU A 225 -4.86 11.06 -4.85
N GLY A 226 -4.73 10.45 -3.68
CA GLY A 226 -3.52 9.72 -3.30
C GLY A 226 -3.22 8.56 -4.24
N GLN A 227 -4.24 7.77 -4.62
CA GLN A 227 -4.09 6.68 -5.58
C GLN A 227 -3.73 7.18 -6.98
N LEU A 228 -4.32 8.27 -7.46
CA LEU A 228 -3.96 8.88 -8.74
C LEU A 228 -2.52 9.38 -8.73
N CYS A 229 -2.12 10.11 -7.68
CA CYS A 229 -0.75 10.60 -7.54
C CYS A 229 0.27 9.46 -7.50
N LEU A 230 -0.01 8.39 -6.75
CA LEU A 230 0.83 7.20 -6.67
C LEU A 230 0.95 6.52 -8.05
N THR A 231 -0.16 6.28 -8.71
CA THR A 231 -0.17 5.63 -10.03
C THR A 231 0.59 6.48 -11.04
N ARG A 232 0.40 7.81 -11.03
CA ARG A 232 1.10 8.75 -11.89
C ARG A 232 2.59 8.85 -11.59
N ALA A 233 2.98 8.75 -10.32
CA ALA A 233 4.38 8.70 -9.93
C ALA A 233 5.09 7.50 -10.56
N TYR A 234 4.49 6.31 -10.48
CA TYR A 234 5.04 5.10 -11.08
C TYR A 234 4.99 5.13 -12.61
N ALA A 235 3.90 5.60 -13.23
CA ALA A 235 3.79 5.73 -14.69
C ALA A 235 4.80 6.71 -15.28
N SER A 236 5.14 7.78 -14.53
CA SER A 236 6.15 8.76 -14.93
C SER A 236 7.59 8.28 -14.74
N ALA A 237 7.80 7.19 -14.00
CA ALA A 237 9.12 6.64 -13.69
C ALA A 237 9.60 5.71 -14.84
N ARG A 238 10.05 6.30 -15.95
CA ARG A 238 10.47 5.57 -17.16
C ARG A 238 11.81 4.83 -17.01
N THR A 239 12.64 5.23 -16.05
CA THR A 239 13.95 4.63 -15.81
C THR A 239 13.94 3.80 -14.53
N GLN A 240 14.81 2.79 -14.47
CA GLN A 240 15.00 1.97 -13.28
C GLN A 240 15.35 2.84 -12.04
N ARG A 241 16.25 3.82 -12.23
CA ARG A 241 16.61 4.80 -11.19
C ARG A 241 15.41 5.65 -10.76
N GLY A 242 14.55 6.06 -11.71
CA GLY A 242 13.31 6.79 -11.41
C GLY A 242 12.34 5.98 -10.56
N THR A 243 12.14 4.71 -10.89
CA THR A 243 11.29 3.79 -10.11
C THR A 243 11.82 3.59 -8.69
N LEU A 244 13.15 3.51 -8.52
CA LEU A 244 13.79 3.45 -7.20
C LEU A 244 13.46 4.68 -6.34
N VAL A 245 13.64 5.87 -6.92
CA VAL A 245 13.37 7.13 -6.23
C VAL A 245 11.90 7.20 -5.79
N VAL A 246 10.98 6.85 -6.69
CA VAL A 246 9.54 6.83 -6.39
C VAL A 246 9.22 5.85 -5.27
N ALA A 247 9.72 4.61 -5.34
CA ALA A 247 9.47 3.60 -4.31
C ALA A 247 10.02 4.02 -2.93
N ASN A 248 11.20 4.64 -2.89
CA ASN A 248 11.80 5.08 -1.63
C ASN A 248 11.08 6.30 -1.04
N LEU A 249 10.62 7.23 -1.88
CA LEU A 249 9.87 8.40 -1.42
C LEU A 249 8.49 8.05 -0.80
N GLN A 250 7.96 6.87 -1.06
CA GLN A 250 6.75 6.38 -0.40
C GLN A 250 6.91 6.38 1.14
N TYR A 251 8.11 6.10 1.65
CA TYR A 251 8.38 6.10 3.09
C TYR A 251 8.24 7.49 3.75
N SER A 252 8.20 8.59 2.98
CA SER A 252 7.88 9.92 3.52
C SER A 252 6.51 9.96 4.20
N GLY A 253 5.59 9.04 3.84
CA GLY A 253 4.30 8.88 4.49
C GLY A 253 4.40 8.54 5.99
N ILE A 254 5.47 7.87 6.42
CA ILE A 254 5.71 7.58 7.85
C ILE A 254 5.98 8.89 8.61
N VAL A 255 6.72 9.81 8.01
CA VAL A 255 7.02 11.12 8.60
C VAL A 255 5.72 11.91 8.78
N PHE A 256 4.89 12.01 7.74
CA PHE A 256 3.59 12.68 7.83
C PHE A 256 2.67 12.00 8.84
N ALA A 257 2.60 10.67 8.85
CA ALA A 257 1.80 9.92 9.81
C ALA A 257 2.26 10.11 11.25
N SER A 258 3.58 10.15 11.49
CA SER A 258 4.15 10.42 12.82
C SER A 258 3.80 11.83 13.29
N LEU A 259 3.92 12.83 12.41
CA LEU A 259 3.53 14.20 12.73
C LEU A 259 2.04 14.30 13.07
N TYR A 260 1.17 13.71 12.24
CA TYR A 260 -0.26 13.68 12.52
C TYR A 260 -0.60 12.92 13.81
N GLY A 261 0.03 11.77 14.05
CA GLY A 261 -0.16 11.00 15.27
C GLY A 261 0.15 11.81 16.52
N MET A 262 1.32 12.48 16.54
CA MET A 262 1.74 13.31 17.68
C MET A 262 0.88 14.56 17.84
N LEU A 263 0.57 15.28 16.74
CA LEU A 263 -0.10 16.59 16.81
C LEU A 263 -1.62 16.48 17.00
N LEU A 264 -2.28 15.51 16.36
CA LEU A 264 -3.73 15.39 16.36
C LEU A 264 -4.27 14.35 17.36
N PHE A 265 -3.50 13.31 17.63
CA PHE A 265 -3.94 12.19 18.47
C PHE A 265 -3.16 12.08 19.77
N SER A 266 -2.21 13.01 20.03
CA SER A 266 -1.33 12.96 21.22
C SER A 266 -0.64 11.59 21.38
N GLU A 267 -0.34 10.92 20.26
CA GLU A 267 0.28 9.60 20.26
C GLU A 267 1.71 9.69 20.77
N HIS A 268 2.03 8.83 21.73
CA HIS A 268 3.40 8.68 22.24
C HIS A 268 4.05 7.49 21.55
N ILE A 269 5.08 7.77 20.74
CA ILE A 269 5.81 6.73 20.00
C ILE A 269 7.09 6.40 20.78
N PRO A 270 7.19 5.22 21.42
CA PRO A 270 8.37 4.84 22.18
C PRO A 270 9.64 4.83 21.29
N PRO A 271 10.84 5.14 21.84
CA PRO A 271 12.09 5.14 21.06
C PRO A 271 12.37 3.82 20.33
N ILE A 272 11.97 2.69 20.92
CA ILE A 272 12.11 1.37 20.30
C ILE A 272 11.28 1.23 19.01
N CYS A 273 10.08 1.85 18.97
CA CYS A 273 9.25 1.86 17.77
C CYS A 273 9.90 2.72 16.66
N TRP A 274 10.53 3.85 17.02
CA TRP A 274 11.32 4.64 16.07
C TRP A 274 12.47 3.84 15.48
N ALA A 275 13.20 3.06 16.29
CA ALA A 275 14.25 2.17 15.81
C ALA A 275 13.70 1.09 14.88
N GLY A 276 12.55 0.48 15.20
CA GLY A 276 11.87 -0.48 14.36
C GLY A 276 11.43 0.12 13.01
N MET A 277 10.82 1.30 13.02
CA MET A 277 10.44 2.04 11.81
C MET A 277 11.65 2.36 10.94
N ALA A 278 12.73 2.88 11.53
CA ALA A 278 13.97 3.18 10.82
C ALA A 278 14.57 1.91 10.16
N LEU A 279 14.55 0.79 10.87
CA LEU A 279 15.05 -0.49 10.35
C LEU A 279 14.20 -1.00 9.19
N ILE A 280 12.87 -0.89 9.25
CA ILE A 280 11.96 -1.24 8.15
C ILE A 280 12.21 -0.35 6.94
N VAL A 281 12.31 0.96 7.14
CA VAL A 281 12.59 1.91 6.06
C VAL A 281 13.93 1.60 5.40
N ALA A 282 15.00 1.45 6.19
CA ALA A 282 16.33 1.14 5.68
C ALA A 282 16.35 -0.19 4.92
N SER A 283 15.70 -1.23 5.46
CA SER A 283 15.62 -2.54 4.81
C SER A 283 14.83 -2.48 3.50
N GLY A 284 13.70 -1.78 3.47
CA GLY A 284 12.88 -1.62 2.27
C GLY A 284 13.61 -0.82 1.17
N MET A 285 14.32 0.23 1.54
CA MET A 285 15.18 1.00 0.62
C MET A 285 16.30 0.15 0.06
N ALA A 286 17.03 -0.57 0.92
CA ALA A 286 18.12 -1.47 0.52
C ALA A 286 17.60 -2.61 -0.38
N ALA A 287 16.47 -3.23 -0.03
CA ALA A 287 15.84 -4.27 -0.85
C ALA A 287 15.46 -3.74 -2.24
N THR A 288 14.96 -2.51 -2.32
CA THR A 288 14.59 -1.88 -3.60
C THR A 288 15.83 -1.63 -4.46
N ILE A 289 16.93 -1.15 -3.88
CA ILE A 289 18.22 -0.91 -4.59
C ILE A 289 18.80 -2.25 -5.10
N LEU A 290 18.90 -3.26 -4.23
CA LEU A 290 19.47 -4.55 -4.59
C LEU A 290 18.69 -5.27 -5.69
N ARG A 291 17.35 -5.19 -5.68
CA ARG A 291 16.50 -5.80 -6.72
C ARG A 291 16.79 -5.20 -8.11
N THR A 292 17.03 -3.92 -8.18
CA THR A 292 17.26 -3.27 -9.46
C THR A 292 18.67 -3.55 -10.01
N GLN A 293 19.66 -3.78 -9.14
CA GLN A 293 20.99 -4.23 -9.53
C GLN A 293 20.99 -5.68 -10.04
N ALA A 294 20.09 -6.51 -9.53
CA ALA A 294 19.97 -7.92 -9.89
C ALA A 294 19.14 -8.18 -11.16
N ALA A 295 18.38 -7.22 -11.64
CA ALA A 295 17.64 -7.35 -12.90
C ALA A 295 18.65 -7.35 -14.07
N PRO A 296 18.65 -8.39 -14.97
CA PRO A 296 19.48 -8.36 -16.18
C PRO A 296 19.16 -7.08 -16.96
N GLY A 297 20.19 -6.33 -17.30
CA GLY A 297 20.03 -5.11 -18.09
C GLY A 297 19.21 -5.42 -19.35
N THR A 298 18.09 -4.77 -19.50
CA THR A 298 17.38 -4.73 -20.79
C THR A 298 18.37 -4.10 -21.77
N PRO A 299 18.77 -4.78 -22.87
CA PRO A 299 19.67 -4.17 -23.84
C PRO A 299 19.04 -2.86 -24.33
N PRO A 300 19.84 -1.82 -24.61
CA PRO A 300 19.31 -0.58 -25.15
C PRO A 300 18.52 -0.91 -26.42
N VAL A 301 17.29 -0.45 -26.50
CA VAL A 301 16.51 -0.46 -27.75
C VAL A 301 17.37 0.30 -28.75
N LYS A 302 17.91 -0.39 -29.75
CA LYS A 302 18.51 0.26 -30.91
C LYS A 302 17.40 1.07 -31.57
N GLU A 303 17.55 2.38 -31.54
CA GLU A 303 16.82 3.29 -32.42
C GLU A 303 17.39 3.03 -33.84
N ASP A 304 16.62 2.31 -34.65
CA ASP A 304 16.78 2.29 -36.12
C ASP A 304 15.78 3.30 -36.71
#